data_37d6055750fd1cae25d7fcb12d06e24d
#
_entry.id   37d6055750fd1cae25d7fcb12d06e24d
#
_cell.length_a   1.000
_cell.length_b   1.000
_cell.length_c   1.000
_cell.angle_alpha   90.00
_cell.angle_beta   90.00
_cell.angle_gamma   90.00
#
_symmetry.space_group_name_H-M   'P 1'
#
loop_
_entity.id
_entity.type
_entity.pdbx_description
1 polymer ?
#
loop_
_entity_poly.entity_id
_entity_poly.type
_entity_poly.pdbx_seq_one_letter_code
_entity_poly.pdbx_strand_id
1 'polypeptide(L)'
;MMQSFIRLFASHKVAPNLLMLLLFLSGAYGLKQLNTQFFPDFAVDVVTVNIVWPGAAAEDVQNSITIPVEQELKNVANVSKVKSSTSRGGVSLRLEVASSADLTETTNAIKQRLDAVSNLPTDAETPTIEQFVMYENVGTVLITADGPVDELTNLARQAERELLAKGISKINFTGLPKQEIAIQVEPTTIHDLGLSLQKIAGLINNQSQDVMAGTAGRTDGSKQLRAIGKVSDVSSFEQLPLLTGDNAQLLRLGDVADISLRPKEDQSTIQYEGKPAIQLVIMRSKNDDTIKTAAIMNKWVVDARKRFPQNVELIVYDERWLLLKARITLLINNGAYGLLFVVGLLFMFLNSRVAFWVAMGIPASLLATWGVMYFIG
;
A
#
# COMPACT_ATOMS: atom_id res chain seq x y z
N MET A 1 12.69 -38.10 33.30
CA MET A 1 11.49 -37.88 32.48
C MET A 1 11.70 -38.25 30.98
N MET A 2 12.73 -37.77 30.30
CA MET A 2 12.98 -38.04 28.85
C MET A 2 13.21 -39.53 28.54
N GLN A 3 13.96 -40.27 29.39
CA GLN A 3 14.17 -41.70 29.20
C GLN A 3 12.90 -42.56 29.37
N SER A 4 11.98 -42.17 30.26
CA SER A 4 10.71 -42.84 30.44
C SER A 4 9.78 -42.63 29.25
N PHE A 5 9.81 -41.41 28.66
CA PHE A 5 9.05 -41.08 27.44
C PHE A 5 9.55 -41.87 26.23
N ILE A 6 10.87 -41.93 26.01
CA ILE A 6 11.48 -42.73 24.94
C ILE A 6 11.16 -44.21 25.09
N ARG A 7 11.20 -44.76 26.32
CA ARG A 7 10.90 -46.16 26.61
C ARG A 7 9.41 -46.48 26.35
N LEU A 8 8.49 -45.55 26.69
CA LEU A 8 7.06 -45.68 26.41
C LEU A 8 6.80 -45.78 24.90
N PHE A 9 7.41 -44.89 24.09
CA PHE A 9 7.27 -44.91 22.65
C PHE A 9 7.92 -46.13 21.99
N ALA A 10 9.08 -46.57 22.48
CA ALA A 10 9.76 -47.76 21.96
C ALA A 10 9.03 -49.08 22.24
N SER A 11 8.23 -49.13 23.31
CA SER A 11 7.45 -50.33 23.67
C SER A 11 6.11 -50.45 22.94
N HIS A 12 5.56 -49.35 22.43
CA HIS A 12 4.27 -49.34 21.74
C HIS A 12 4.45 -49.49 20.22
N LYS A 13 3.81 -50.51 19.62
CA LYS A 13 3.89 -50.81 18.18
C LYS A 13 3.19 -49.78 17.30
N VAL A 14 2.23 -49.03 17.82
CA VAL A 14 1.37 -48.11 17.07
C VAL A 14 1.73 -46.66 17.32
N ALA A 15 2.15 -46.30 18.53
CA ALA A 15 2.43 -44.91 18.92
C ALA A 15 3.48 -44.19 18.06
N PRO A 16 4.61 -44.81 17.68
CA PRO A 16 5.59 -44.16 16.79
C PRO A 16 5.03 -43.83 15.40
N ASN A 17 4.22 -44.77 14.85
CA ASN A 17 3.64 -44.61 13.52
C ASN A 17 2.59 -43.47 13.53
N LEU A 18 1.78 -43.41 14.60
CA LEU A 18 0.77 -42.36 14.76
C LEU A 18 1.43 -40.99 14.94
N LEU A 19 2.53 -40.90 15.72
CA LEU A 19 3.30 -39.68 15.87
C LEU A 19 3.90 -39.24 14.53
N MET A 20 4.49 -40.18 13.78
CA MET A 20 5.05 -39.87 12.46
C MET A 20 3.96 -39.36 11.51
N LEU A 21 2.79 -39.99 11.47
CA LEU A 21 1.65 -39.53 10.67
C LEU A 21 1.23 -38.09 11.07
N LEU A 22 1.15 -37.85 12.38
CA LEU A 22 0.81 -36.51 12.89
C LEU A 22 1.85 -35.47 12.46
N LEU A 23 3.16 -35.77 12.54
CA LEU A 23 4.21 -34.89 12.08
C LEU A 23 4.15 -34.63 10.56
N PHE A 24 3.84 -35.66 9.76
CA PHE A 24 3.62 -35.50 8.33
C PHE A 24 2.44 -34.58 8.02
N LEU A 25 1.29 -34.76 8.69
CA LEU A 25 0.10 -33.93 8.50
C LEU A 25 0.32 -32.50 8.96
N SER A 26 0.91 -32.32 10.15
CA SER A 26 1.27 -31.01 10.69
C SER A 26 2.24 -30.26 9.76
N GLY A 27 3.28 -30.94 9.28
CA GLY A 27 4.27 -30.36 8.38
C GLY A 27 3.70 -29.99 7.01
N ALA A 28 2.88 -30.87 6.44
CA ALA A 28 2.20 -30.60 5.17
C ALA A 28 1.24 -29.41 5.28
N TYR A 29 0.53 -29.29 6.42
CA TYR A 29 -0.31 -28.14 6.71
C TYR A 29 0.53 -26.86 6.88
N GLY A 30 1.61 -26.93 7.68
CA GLY A 30 2.52 -25.80 7.90
C GLY A 30 3.13 -25.31 6.59
N LEU A 31 3.62 -26.23 5.74
CA LEU A 31 4.20 -25.89 4.44
C LEU A 31 3.21 -25.14 3.53
N LYS A 32 1.92 -25.49 3.59
CA LYS A 32 0.88 -24.81 2.79
C LYS A 32 0.54 -23.41 3.31
N GLN A 33 0.74 -23.15 4.60
CA GLN A 33 0.36 -21.89 5.24
C GLN A 33 1.53 -20.93 5.43
N LEU A 34 2.78 -21.41 5.37
CA LEU A 34 3.96 -20.56 5.47
C LEU A 34 4.05 -19.63 4.26
N ASN A 35 4.23 -18.34 4.54
CA ASN A 35 4.44 -17.34 3.50
C ASN A 35 5.88 -17.38 2.99
N THR A 36 6.01 -17.26 1.68
CA THR A 36 7.31 -17.19 1.03
C THR A 36 7.71 -15.74 0.83
N GLN A 37 8.84 -15.31 1.38
CA GLN A 37 9.31 -13.92 1.29
C GLN A 37 10.79 -13.86 0.90
N PHE A 38 11.18 -12.75 0.25
CA PHE A 38 12.54 -12.57 -0.23
C PHE A 38 13.49 -12.14 0.89
N PHE A 39 13.05 -11.22 1.74
CA PHE A 39 13.76 -10.78 2.93
C PHE A 39 12.97 -11.16 4.19
N PRO A 40 13.68 -11.53 5.27
CA PRO A 40 13.04 -11.68 6.57
C PRO A 40 12.43 -10.34 7.02
N ASP A 41 11.35 -10.40 7.77
CA ASP A 41 10.73 -9.20 8.31
C ASP A 41 11.61 -8.61 9.43
N PHE A 42 12.40 -7.61 9.07
CA PHE A 42 13.14 -6.78 10.04
C PHE A 42 12.39 -5.49 10.39
N ALA A 43 11.19 -5.33 9.85
CA ALA A 43 10.44 -4.09 10.02
C ALA A 43 10.01 -3.94 11.47
N VAL A 44 10.54 -2.92 12.12
CA VAL A 44 9.95 -2.36 13.32
C VAL A 44 8.61 -1.77 12.92
N ASP A 45 7.54 -2.16 13.59
CA ASP A 45 6.23 -1.56 13.36
C ASP A 45 6.31 -0.08 13.70
N VAL A 46 5.88 0.77 12.79
CA VAL A 46 6.02 2.22 12.90
C VAL A 46 4.68 2.90 12.65
N VAL A 47 4.36 3.84 13.52
CA VAL A 47 3.25 4.78 13.32
C VAL A 47 3.84 6.14 13.03
N THR A 48 3.36 6.79 11.97
CA THR A 48 3.74 8.15 11.60
C THR A 48 2.60 9.10 11.91
N VAL A 49 2.89 10.18 12.63
CA VAL A 49 1.97 11.26 12.92
C VAL A 49 2.45 12.51 12.20
N ASN A 50 1.63 13.06 11.32
CA ASN A 50 1.95 14.30 10.60
C ASN A 50 0.98 15.40 11.03
N ILE A 51 1.53 16.58 11.35
CA ILE A 51 0.75 17.77 11.70
C ILE A 51 1.24 18.91 10.82
N VAL A 52 0.33 19.49 10.04
CA VAL A 52 0.61 20.62 9.13
C VAL A 52 0.14 21.90 9.79
N TRP A 53 0.98 22.91 9.78
CA TRP A 53 0.65 24.28 10.21
C TRP A 53 1.11 25.27 9.14
N PRO A 54 0.24 25.58 8.17
CA PRO A 54 0.61 26.41 7.02
C PRO A 54 1.14 27.78 7.43
N GLY A 55 2.27 28.17 6.83
CA GLY A 55 2.87 29.48 7.06
C GLY A 55 3.72 29.62 8.32
N ALA A 56 3.69 28.67 9.26
CA ALA A 56 4.48 28.72 10.49
C ALA A 56 5.97 28.53 10.24
N ALA A 57 6.82 29.23 10.99
CA ALA A 57 8.24 29.00 10.98
C ALA A 57 8.59 27.70 11.71
N ALA A 58 9.71 27.08 11.39
CA ALA A 58 10.11 25.78 11.97
C ALA A 58 10.26 25.87 13.51
N GLU A 59 10.71 27.00 14.04
CA GLU A 59 10.84 27.23 15.47
C GLU A 59 9.47 27.28 16.19
N ASP A 60 8.47 27.94 15.55
CA ASP A 60 7.11 28.00 16.07
C ASP A 60 6.47 26.62 16.10
N VAL A 61 6.63 25.85 15.02
CA VAL A 61 6.17 24.45 14.94
C VAL A 61 6.84 23.62 16.01
N GLN A 62 8.15 23.79 16.23
CA GLN A 62 8.88 23.04 17.25
C GLN A 62 8.34 23.32 18.65
N ASN A 63 8.16 24.56 19.00
CA ASN A 63 7.79 24.96 20.36
C ASN A 63 6.31 24.70 20.65
N SER A 64 5.43 24.95 19.68
CA SER A 64 3.97 24.89 19.88
C SER A 64 3.38 23.53 19.56
N ILE A 65 4.03 22.70 18.72
CA ILE A 65 3.48 21.42 18.28
C ILE A 65 4.43 20.27 18.64
N THR A 66 5.69 20.32 18.17
CA THR A 66 6.59 19.16 18.25
C THR A 66 6.87 18.74 19.68
N ILE A 67 7.29 19.67 20.53
CA ILE A 67 7.67 19.39 21.92
C ILE A 67 6.48 18.87 22.74
N PRO A 68 5.31 19.53 22.75
CA PRO A 68 4.14 19.04 23.50
C PRO A 68 3.67 17.67 23.02
N VAL A 69 3.57 17.46 21.72
CA VAL A 69 3.11 16.19 21.14
C VAL A 69 4.12 15.07 21.42
N GLU A 70 5.40 15.33 21.29
CA GLU A 70 6.46 14.35 21.57
C GLU A 70 6.45 13.90 23.04
N GLN A 71 6.20 14.81 23.97
CA GLN A 71 6.11 14.49 25.41
C GLN A 71 4.93 13.56 25.71
N GLU A 72 3.77 13.81 25.11
CA GLU A 72 2.59 12.97 25.30
C GLU A 72 2.75 11.59 24.64
N LEU A 73 3.31 11.55 23.42
CA LEU A 73 3.45 10.32 22.68
C LEU A 73 4.56 9.39 23.20
N LYS A 74 5.59 9.92 23.89
CA LYS A 74 6.60 9.11 24.57
C LYS A 74 6.03 8.26 25.71
N ASN A 75 4.91 8.69 26.30
CA ASN A 75 4.26 8.00 27.42
C ASN A 75 3.22 6.96 26.97
N VAL A 76 3.05 6.74 25.68
CA VAL A 76 2.13 5.72 25.16
C VAL A 76 2.75 4.33 25.36
N ALA A 77 1.96 3.41 25.91
CA ALA A 77 2.39 2.03 26.09
C ALA A 77 2.80 1.41 24.74
N ASN A 78 3.82 0.57 24.78
CA ASN A 78 4.39 -0.12 23.60
C ASN A 78 5.12 0.78 22.59
N VAL A 79 5.21 2.08 22.79
CA VAL A 79 6.09 2.96 22.00
C VAL A 79 7.50 2.86 22.55
N SER A 80 8.43 2.34 21.76
CA SER A 80 9.83 2.14 22.15
C SER A 80 10.69 3.36 21.87
N LYS A 81 10.37 4.11 20.81
CA LYS A 81 11.13 5.29 20.39
C LYS A 81 10.26 6.26 19.62
N VAL A 82 10.47 7.55 19.86
CA VAL A 82 9.86 8.65 19.11
C VAL A 82 10.98 9.44 18.41
N LYS A 83 10.84 9.67 17.12
CA LYS A 83 11.70 10.53 16.31
C LYS A 83 10.82 11.59 15.67
N SER A 84 11.17 12.84 15.83
CA SER A 84 10.48 13.97 15.21
C SER A 84 11.35 14.64 14.15
N SER A 85 10.73 15.13 13.11
CA SER A 85 11.35 15.98 12.08
C SER A 85 10.47 17.19 11.87
N THR A 86 10.95 18.35 12.32
CA THR A 86 10.25 19.61 12.24
C THR A 86 10.77 20.42 11.05
N SER A 87 9.86 20.98 10.27
CA SER A 87 10.17 21.85 9.13
C SER A 87 9.24 23.07 9.13
N ARG A 88 9.51 24.03 8.23
CA ARG A 88 8.56 25.11 7.99
C ARG A 88 7.23 24.51 7.55
N GLY A 89 6.15 24.89 8.22
CA GLY A 89 4.79 24.46 7.88
C GLY A 89 4.36 23.12 8.44
N GLY A 90 5.18 22.44 9.28
CA GLY A 90 4.71 21.22 9.91
C GLY A 90 5.78 20.31 10.53
N VAL A 91 5.30 19.23 11.16
CA VAL A 91 6.12 18.21 11.82
C VAL A 91 5.66 16.82 11.42
N SER A 92 6.62 15.92 11.28
CA SER A 92 6.40 14.49 11.14
C SER A 92 7.05 13.76 12.32
N LEU A 93 6.24 13.03 13.10
CA LEU A 93 6.71 12.21 14.21
C LEU A 93 6.62 10.73 13.80
N ARG A 94 7.72 10.01 13.97
CA ARG A 94 7.83 8.59 13.71
C ARG A 94 7.97 7.84 15.03
N LEU A 95 6.98 7.00 15.34
CA LEU A 95 6.90 6.21 16.55
C LEU A 95 7.23 4.75 16.24
N GLU A 96 8.28 4.22 16.84
CA GLU A 96 8.64 2.81 16.75
C GLU A 96 7.87 2.03 17.82
N VAL A 97 7.08 1.05 17.40
CA VAL A 97 6.24 0.21 18.25
C VAL A 97 6.97 -1.10 18.55
N ALA A 98 6.83 -1.60 19.75
CA ALA A 98 7.44 -2.88 20.15
C ALA A 98 6.87 -4.03 19.31
N SER A 99 7.72 -4.93 18.80
CA SER A 99 7.34 -6.03 17.90
C SER A 99 6.34 -7.03 18.50
N SER A 100 6.22 -7.05 19.83
CA SER A 100 5.27 -7.91 20.56
C SER A 100 3.89 -7.29 20.76
N ALA A 101 3.71 -6.03 20.37
CA ALA A 101 2.48 -5.28 20.61
C ALA A 101 1.53 -5.33 19.40
N ASP A 102 0.23 -5.22 19.65
CA ASP A 102 -0.75 -5.01 18.59
C ASP A 102 -0.61 -3.59 18.05
N LEU A 103 -0.28 -3.49 16.75
CA LEU A 103 -0.08 -2.22 16.07
C LEU A 103 -1.38 -1.39 16.04
N THR A 104 -2.53 -2.05 15.88
CA THR A 104 -3.84 -1.38 15.80
C THR A 104 -4.22 -0.80 17.15
N GLU A 105 -4.05 -1.57 18.23
CA GLU A 105 -4.30 -1.12 19.59
C GLU A 105 -3.38 0.06 19.95
N THR A 106 -2.08 -0.07 19.66
CA THR A 106 -1.10 0.99 19.91
C THR A 106 -1.42 2.26 19.10
N THR A 107 -1.84 2.12 17.83
CA THR A 107 -2.26 3.26 16.99
C THR A 107 -3.46 3.98 17.59
N ASN A 108 -4.45 3.23 18.11
CA ASN A 108 -5.61 3.81 18.77
C ASN A 108 -5.21 4.54 20.07
N ALA A 109 -4.27 3.99 20.84
CA ALA A 109 -3.74 4.66 22.03
C ALA A 109 -2.98 5.95 21.68
N ILE A 110 -2.19 5.94 20.58
CA ILE A 110 -1.53 7.14 20.04
C ILE A 110 -2.57 8.20 19.67
N LYS A 111 -3.64 7.80 18.98
CA LYS A 111 -4.72 8.71 18.60
C LYS A 111 -5.37 9.34 19.82
N GLN A 112 -5.74 8.55 20.80
CA GLN A 112 -6.35 9.06 22.04
C GLN A 112 -5.46 10.05 22.79
N ARG A 113 -4.15 9.77 22.84
CA ARG A 113 -3.19 10.70 23.48
C ARG A 113 -3.02 11.98 22.68
N LEU A 114 -3.00 11.89 21.36
CA LEU A 114 -2.90 13.04 20.48
C LEU A 114 -4.14 13.93 20.56
N ASP A 115 -5.33 13.33 20.62
CA ASP A 115 -6.62 14.05 20.79
C ASP A 115 -6.70 14.74 22.17
N ALA A 116 -5.95 14.28 23.17
CA ALA A 116 -5.87 14.89 24.50
C ALA A 116 -4.92 16.10 24.57
N VAL A 117 -4.13 16.35 23.52
CA VAL A 117 -3.27 17.54 23.45
C VAL A 117 -4.11 18.78 23.18
N SER A 118 -4.46 19.51 24.23
CA SER A 118 -5.41 20.64 24.15
C SER A 118 -4.82 21.96 23.64
N ASN A 119 -3.50 22.06 23.53
CA ASN A 119 -2.78 23.32 23.28
C ASN A 119 -2.22 23.43 21.85
N LEU A 120 -2.78 22.69 20.89
CA LEU A 120 -2.39 22.84 19.49
C LEU A 120 -2.89 24.18 18.92
N PRO A 121 -2.11 24.88 18.08
CA PRO A 121 -2.54 26.10 17.42
C PRO A 121 -3.85 25.87 16.62
N THR A 122 -4.77 26.85 16.69
CA THR A 122 -6.06 26.76 15.99
C THR A 122 -5.94 26.72 14.47
N ASP A 123 -4.85 27.24 13.95
CA ASP A 123 -4.55 27.27 12.51
C ASP A 123 -3.79 26.02 12.03
N ALA A 124 -3.43 25.10 12.94
CA ALA A 124 -2.88 23.83 12.57
C ALA A 124 -3.97 22.88 12.05
N GLU A 125 -3.64 22.15 11.00
CA GLU A 125 -4.54 21.13 10.45
C GLU A 125 -4.68 19.94 11.42
N THR A 126 -5.80 19.21 11.29
CA THR A 126 -6.03 18.00 12.09
C THR A 126 -4.89 16.99 11.87
N PRO A 127 -4.28 16.47 12.96
CA PRO A 127 -3.21 15.49 12.85
C PRO A 127 -3.62 14.26 12.04
N THR A 128 -2.77 13.83 11.12
CA THR A 128 -2.94 12.59 10.37
C THR A 128 -2.07 11.50 10.99
N ILE A 129 -2.64 10.31 11.19
CA ILE A 129 -1.97 9.15 11.78
C ILE A 129 -1.97 8.03 10.75
N GLU A 130 -0.79 7.57 10.38
CA GLU A 130 -0.60 6.52 9.39
C GLU A 130 0.25 5.39 9.95
N GLN A 131 -0.18 4.15 9.77
CA GLN A 131 0.65 2.99 10.03
C GLN A 131 1.62 2.82 8.87
N PHE A 132 2.91 2.70 9.16
CA PHE A 132 3.89 2.41 8.13
C PHE A 132 3.82 0.93 7.77
N VAL A 133 3.27 0.65 6.62
CA VAL A 133 3.26 -0.70 6.03
C VAL A 133 4.45 -0.82 5.08
N MET A 134 5.34 -1.76 5.38
CA MET A 134 6.44 -2.08 4.48
C MET A 134 5.90 -2.89 3.29
N TYR A 135 6.15 -2.37 2.10
CA TYR A 135 5.80 -3.06 0.86
C TYR A 135 7.07 -3.48 0.12
N GLU A 136 7.07 -4.70 -0.39
CA GLU A 136 8.15 -5.24 -1.20
C GLU A 136 7.75 -5.36 -2.66
N ASN A 137 8.67 -5.01 -3.58
CA ASN A 137 8.47 -5.18 -5.01
C ASN A 137 8.54 -6.67 -5.37
N VAL A 138 7.50 -7.17 -6.04
CA VAL A 138 7.41 -8.54 -6.58
C VAL A 138 7.79 -8.58 -8.04
N GLY A 139 7.39 -7.57 -8.80
CA GLY A 139 7.66 -7.43 -10.21
C GLY A 139 7.05 -6.15 -10.76
N THR A 140 7.40 -5.81 -11.96
CA THR A 140 6.95 -4.58 -12.61
C THR A 140 6.31 -4.88 -13.95
N VAL A 141 5.17 -4.27 -14.22
CA VAL A 141 4.48 -4.33 -15.51
C VAL A 141 4.56 -2.96 -16.16
N LEU A 142 5.12 -2.89 -17.35
CA LEU A 142 5.12 -1.71 -18.19
C LEU A 142 3.99 -1.81 -19.20
N ILE A 143 3.19 -0.77 -19.29
CA ILE A 143 2.15 -0.60 -20.31
C ILE A 143 2.65 0.47 -21.27
N THR A 144 2.81 0.13 -22.54
CA THR A 144 3.24 1.08 -23.59
C THR A 144 2.37 0.93 -24.82
N ALA A 145 2.17 2.02 -25.56
CA ALA A 145 1.44 2.01 -26.82
C ALA A 145 1.89 3.17 -27.72
N ASP A 146 1.64 3.01 -29.01
CA ASP A 146 1.66 4.13 -29.96
C ASP A 146 0.37 4.94 -29.77
N GLY A 147 0.46 6.17 -29.24
CA GLY A 147 -0.71 7.02 -29.04
C GLY A 147 -0.56 8.00 -27.88
N PRO A 148 -1.62 8.74 -27.57
CA PRO A 148 -1.60 9.72 -26.48
C PRO A 148 -1.56 9.03 -25.10
N VAL A 149 -0.89 9.67 -24.15
CA VAL A 149 -0.71 9.16 -22.77
C VAL A 149 -2.05 8.96 -22.04
N ASP A 150 -3.09 9.67 -22.43
CA ASP A 150 -4.41 9.58 -21.79
C ASP A 150 -5.08 8.22 -21.95
N GLU A 151 -4.91 7.57 -23.12
CA GLU A 151 -5.40 6.20 -23.33
C GLU A 151 -4.68 5.22 -22.41
N LEU A 152 -3.36 5.36 -22.28
CA LEU A 152 -2.56 4.55 -21.35
C LEU A 152 -2.96 4.78 -19.90
N THR A 153 -3.31 6.01 -19.52
CA THR A 153 -3.77 6.35 -18.18
C THR A 153 -5.03 5.57 -17.81
N ASN A 154 -6.01 5.50 -18.69
CA ASN A 154 -7.25 4.76 -18.48
C ASN A 154 -6.99 3.25 -18.34
N LEU A 155 -6.12 2.69 -19.19
CA LEU A 155 -5.72 1.29 -19.14
C LEU A 155 -4.93 0.97 -17.86
N ALA A 156 -4.02 1.85 -17.44
CA ALA A 156 -3.26 1.68 -16.22
C ALA A 156 -4.17 1.68 -14.97
N ARG A 157 -5.16 2.59 -14.93
CA ARG A 157 -6.16 2.62 -13.86
C ARG A 157 -7.10 1.42 -13.87
N GLN A 158 -7.43 0.90 -15.05
CA GLN A 158 -8.17 -0.36 -15.18
C GLN A 158 -7.34 -1.52 -14.64
N ALA A 159 -6.07 -1.60 -15.04
CA ALA A 159 -5.12 -2.61 -14.55
C ALA A 159 -5.00 -2.60 -13.03
N GLU A 160 -4.88 -1.41 -12.42
CA GLU A 160 -4.86 -1.23 -10.97
C GLU A 160 -6.08 -1.84 -10.31
N ARG A 161 -7.28 -1.44 -10.75
CA ARG A 161 -8.54 -1.95 -10.18
C ARG A 161 -8.65 -3.47 -10.28
N GLU A 162 -8.29 -4.04 -11.44
CA GLU A 162 -8.35 -5.48 -11.68
C GLU A 162 -7.35 -6.26 -10.81
N LEU A 163 -6.14 -5.76 -10.67
CA LEU A 163 -5.08 -6.40 -9.86
C LEU A 163 -5.38 -6.31 -8.36
N LEU A 164 -5.82 -5.15 -7.87
CA LEU A 164 -6.25 -4.98 -6.48
C LEU A 164 -7.44 -5.89 -6.15
N ALA A 165 -8.42 -6.00 -7.04
CA ALA A 165 -9.56 -6.91 -6.88
C ALA A 165 -9.15 -8.40 -6.85
N LYS A 166 -8.00 -8.77 -7.43
CA LYS A 166 -7.43 -10.12 -7.40
C LYS A 166 -6.56 -10.39 -6.17
N GLY A 167 -6.40 -9.41 -5.27
CA GLY A 167 -5.67 -9.56 -4.01
C GLY A 167 -4.23 -9.05 -4.05
N ILE A 168 -3.86 -8.19 -4.99
CA ILE A 168 -2.60 -7.43 -4.92
C ILE A 168 -2.77 -6.34 -3.85
N SER A 169 -1.82 -6.21 -2.93
CA SER A 169 -1.92 -5.30 -1.79
C SER A 169 -1.67 -3.84 -2.17
N LYS A 170 -0.73 -3.59 -3.08
CA LYS A 170 -0.38 -2.22 -3.50
C LYS A 170 0.22 -2.20 -4.89
N ILE A 171 -0.10 -1.14 -5.62
CA ILE A 171 0.50 -0.83 -6.92
C ILE A 171 1.00 0.61 -6.85
N ASN A 172 2.27 0.80 -7.17
CA ASN A 172 2.84 2.13 -7.35
C ASN A 172 3.00 2.41 -8.84
N PHE A 173 2.61 3.62 -9.23
CA PHE A 173 2.79 4.06 -10.61
C PHE A 173 4.05 4.92 -10.75
N THR A 174 4.72 4.76 -11.89
CA THR A 174 5.71 5.72 -12.36
C THR A 174 5.38 6.07 -13.81
N GLY A 175 5.48 7.35 -14.16
CA GLY A 175 5.07 7.83 -15.48
C GLY A 175 3.56 7.97 -15.69
N LEU A 176 2.75 7.74 -14.65
CA LEU A 176 1.31 8.02 -14.69
C LEU A 176 1.10 9.51 -14.39
N PRO A 177 0.65 10.33 -15.34
CA PRO A 177 0.43 11.74 -15.11
C PRO A 177 -0.72 11.96 -14.13
N LYS A 178 -0.54 12.89 -13.19
CA LYS A 178 -1.66 13.42 -12.41
C LYS A 178 -2.53 14.21 -13.35
N GLN A 179 -3.83 14.05 -13.24
CA GLN A 179 -4.77 14.84 -14.02
C GLN A 179 -5.05 16.16 -13.31
N GLU A 180 -5.22 17.22 -14.11
CA GLU A 180 -5.68 18.53 -13.67
C GLU A 180 -6.85 18.98 -14.53
N ILE A 181 -7.75 19.75 -13.96
CA ILE A 181 -8.80 20.45 -14.71
C ILE A 181 -8.19 21.76 -15.17
N ALA A 182 -7.92 21.87 -16.47
CA ALA A 182 -7.42 23.08 -17.08
C ALA A 182 -8.59 23.99 -17.46
N ILE A 183 -8.52 25.24 -17.02
CA ILE A 183 -9.50 26.26 -17.36
C ILE A 183 -8.76 27.29 -18.21
N GLN A 184 -9.02 27.29 -19.51
CA GLN A 184 -8.39 28.17 -20.48
C GLN A 184 -9.38 29.25 -20.92
N VAL A 185 -9.02 30.49 -20.71
CA VAL A 185 -9.83 31.64 -21.10
C VAL A 185 -9.10 32.39 -22.20
N GLU A 186 -9.79 32.68 -23.31
CA GLU A 186 -9.18 33.45 -24.39
C GLU A 186 -8.91 34.92 -23.97
N PRO A 187 -7.76 35.50 -24.35
CA PRO A 187 -7.43 36.88 -24.03
C PRO A 187 -8.46 37.90 -24.50
N THR A 188 -9.10 37.66 -25.63
CA THR A 188 -10.19 38.47 -26.20
C THR A 188 -11.39 38.50 -25.27
N THR A 189 -11.82 37.35 -24.77
CA THR A 189 -12.95 37.19 -23.85
C THR A 189 -12.69 37.89 -22.51
N ILE A 190 -11.45 37.81 -22.00
CA ILE A 190 -11.02 38.52 -20.77
C ILE A 190 -11.16 40.02 -20.96
N HIS A 191 -10.72 40.53 -22.11
CA HIS A 191 -10.77 41.96 -22.42
C HIS A 191 -12.22 42.46 -22.56
N ASP A 192 -13.04 41.74 -23.32
CA ASP A 192 -14.43 42.12 -23.61
C ASP A 192 -15.32 42.11 -22.35
N LEU A 193 -15.03 41.21 -21.41
CA LEU A 193 -15.76 41.09 -20.15
C LEU A 193 -15.21 42.01 -19.04
N GLY A 194 -14.07 42.68 -19.25
CA GLY A 194 -13.41 43.51 -18.24
C GLY A 194 -13.00 42.71 -16.98
N LEU A 195 -12.78 41.40 -17.13
CA LEU A 195 -12.36 40.52 -16.05
C LEU A 195 -10.85 40.38 -16.06
N SER A 196 -10.26 40.13 -14.88
CA SER A 196 -8.89 39.69 -14.78
C SER A 196 -8.82 38.20 -14.43
N LEU A 197 -7.75 37.51 -14.85
CA LEU A 197 -7.52 36.10 -14.47
C LEU A 197 -7.52 35.91 -12.94
N GLN A 198 -7.00 36.88 -12.19
CA GLN A 198 -7.01 36.84 -10.73
C GLN A 198 -8.42 36.88 -10.16
N LYS A 199 -9.34 37.67 -10.77
CA LYS A 199 -10.74 37.76 -10.35
C LYS A 199 -11.48 36.45 -10.64
N ILE A 200 -11.24 35.84 -11.81
CA ILE A 200 -11.80 34.53 -12.20
C ILE A 200 -11.27 33.45 -11.24
N ALA A 201 -9.97 33.40 -10.97
CA ALA A 201 -9.38 32.46 -10.02
C ALA A 201 -9.92 32.64 -8.60
N GLY A 202 -10.13 33.87 -8.15
CA GLY A 202 -10.74 34.17 -6.86
C GLY A 202 -12.19 33.69 -6.75
N LEU A 203 -13.00 33.87 -7.81
CA LEU A 203 -14.37 33.37 -7.86
C LEU A 203 -14.44 31.84 -7.82
N ILE A 204 -13.57 31.17 -8.59
CA ILE A 204 -13.45 29.71 -8.60
C ILE A 204 -13.06 29.21 -7.21
N ASN A 205 -12.03 29.80 -6.58
CA ASN A 205 -11.56 29.39 -5.27
C ASN A 205 -12.66 29.57 -4.20
N ASN A 206 -13.37 30.67 -4.20
CA ASN A 206 -14.44 30.93 -3.25
C ASN A 206 -15.64 29.99 -3.41
N GLN A 207 -15.93 29.54 -4.62
CA GLN A 207 -17.04 28.64 -4.91
C GLN A 207 -16.67 27.16 -4.82
N SER A 208 -15.35 26.85 -4.82
CA SER A 208 -14.82 25.49 -4.69
C SER A 208 -14.56 25.08 -3.24
N GLN A 209 -14.73 25.99 -2.27
CA GLN A 209 -14.54 25.70 -0.85
C GLN A 209 -15.85 25.20 -0.22
N ASP A 210 -15.76 24.16 0.61
CA ASP A 210 -16.83 23.72 1.49
C ASP A 210 -17.10 24.80 2.54
N VAL A 211 -18.15 25.59 2.35
CA VAL A 211 -18.57 26.59 3.33
C VAL A 211 -19.53 25.96 4.33
N MET A 212 -19.13 25.92 5.60
CA MET A 212 -20.09 25.65 6.68
C MET A 212 -21.10 26.79 6.77
N ALA A 213 -22.30 26.60 6.24
CA ALA A 213 -23.34 27.61 6.17
C ALA A 213 -24.05 27.86 7.51
N GLY A 214 -23.51 27.37 8.65
CA GLY A 214 -24.10 27.58 9.98
C GLY A 214 -25.21 26.59 10.34
N THR A 215 -25.87 26.84 11.45
CA THR A 215 -27.01 26.06 11.95
C THR A 215 -28.30 26.83 11.76
N ALA A 216 -29.26 26.23 11.05
CA ALA A 216 -30.61 26.77 10.95
C ALA A 216 -31.56 26.02 11.89
N GLY A 217 -32.22 26.74 12.82
CA GLY A 217 -33.22 26.21 13.75
C GLY A 217 -33.10 26.80 15.15
N ARG A 218 -34.26 27.22 15.71
CA ARG A 218 -34.38 27.60 17.10
C ARG A 218 -34.83 26.39 17.91
N THR A 219 -34.07 26.04 18.92
CA THR A 219 -34.36 25.22 20.12
C THR A 219 -34.89 23.77 19.97
N ASP A 220 -35.53 23.36 18.88
CA ASP A 220 -35.98 21.97 18.72
C ASP A 220 -35.68 21.47 17.30
N GLY A 221 -34.45 20.96 17.10
CA GLY A 221 -34.02 20.37 15.84
C GLY A 221 -33.15 21.28 14.98
N SER A 222 -32.01 21.72 15.51
CA SER A 222 -30.98 22.40 14.69
C SER A 222 -30.47 21.49 13.62
N LYS A 223 -30.76 21.76 12.35
CA LYS A 223 -30.15 21.09 11.20
C LYS A 223 -28.91 21.87 10.79
N GLN A 224 -27.76 21.17 10.79
CA GLN A 224 -26.52 21.68 10.23
C GLN A 224 -26.69 21.81 8.72
N LEU A 225 -26.71 23.04 8.21
CA LEU A 225 -26.66 23.30 6.77
C LEU A 225 -25.20 23.22 6.33
N ARG A 226 -24.87 22.18 5.61
CA ARG A 226 -23.57 22.02 4.94
C ARG A 226 -23.80 22.26 3.45
N ALA A 227 -23.28 23.35 2.93
CA ALA A 227 -23.17 23.52 1.49
C ALA A 227 -22.03 22.60 0.99
N ILE A 228 -22.39 21.43 0.42
CA ILE A 228 -21.44 20.55 -0.24
C ILE A 228 -21.20 21.15 -1.62
N GLY A 229 -20.21 22.04 -1.71
CA GLY A 229 -19.85 22.76 -2.93
C GLY A 229 -18.51 22.36 -3.52
N LYS A 230 -17.97 21.18 -3.17
CA LYS A 230 -16.70 20.74 -3.76
C LYS A 230 -16.90 20.38 -5.22
N VAL A 231 -16.62 21.35 -6.09
CA VAL A 231 -16.56 21.18 -7.56
C VAL A 231 -15.36 20.30 -7.87
N SER A 232 -15.59 19.12 -8.41
CA SER A 232 -14.54 18.11 -8.63
C SER A 232 -14.51 17.51 -10.03
N ASP A 233 -15.45 17.88 -10.89
CA ASP A 233 -15.57 17.40 -12.27
C ASP A 233 -15.74 18.55 -13.27
N VAL A 234 -15.39 18.30 -14.51
CA VAL A 234 -15.42 19.31 -15.60
C VAL A 234 -16.81 19.95 -15.72
N SER A 235 -17.86 19.14 -15.72
CA SER A 235 -19.23 19.62 -15.90
C SER A 235 -19.70 20.54 -14.75
N SER A 236 -19.24 20.29 -13.54
CA SER A 236 -19.50 21.15 -12.40
C SER A 236 -18.78 22.49 -12.51
N PHE A 237 -17.53 22.50 -13.03
CA PHE A 237 -16.82 23.76 -13.32
C PHE A 237 -17.48 24.55 -14.45
N GLU A 238 -17.96 23.91 -15.51
CA GLU A 238 -18.69 24.57 -16.59
C GLU A 238 -19.93 25.31 -16.11
N GLN A 239 -20.60 24.79 -15.09
CA GLN A 239 -21.83 25.36 -14.55
C GLN A 239 -21.59 26.44 -13.49
N LEU A 240 -20.35 26.74 -13.09
CA LEU A 240 -20.04 27.75 -12.10
C LEU A 240 -20.49 29.13 -12.58
N PRO A 241 -21.33 29.87 -11.78
CA PRO A 241 -21.80 31.19 -12.15
C PRO A 241 -20.67 32.23 -12.00
N LEU A 242 -20.36 32.93 -13.07
CA LEU A 242 -19.55 34.14 -13.07
C LEU A 242 -20.53 35.34 -13.02
N LEU A 243 -20.62 36.01 -11.87
CA LEU A 243 -21.43 37.23 -11.78
C LEU A 243 -20.71 38.34 -12.54
N THR A 244 -21.38 38.85 -13.55
CA THR A 244 -20.91 40.01 -14.30
C THR A 244 -21.94 41.13 -14.19
N GLY A 245 -21.45 42.34 -13.85
CA GLY A 245 -22.02 43.67 -14.10
C GLY A 245 -23.51 43.93 -13.88
N ASP A 246 -23.87 45.18 -13.99
CA ASP A 246 -25.16 45.78 -13.63
C ASP A 246 -26.45 45.25 -14.31
N ASN A 247 -26.31 44.32 -15.27
CA ASN A 247 -27.43 43.77 -16.04
C ASN A 247 -27.88 42.36 -15.68
N ALA A 248 -27.43 41.78 -14.55
CA ALA A 248 -27.95 40.51 -14.02
C ALA A 248 -27.98 39.33 -15.01
N GLN A 249 -27.16 39.31 -16.04
CA GLN A 249 -26.96 38.14 -16.87
C GLN A 249 -26.05 37.14 -16.16
N LEU A 250 -26.64 35.98 -15.84
CA LEU A 250 -25.91 34.87 -15.26
C LEU A 250 -25.01 34.27 -16.34
N LEU A 251 -23.70 34.62 -16.32
CA LEU A 251 -22.69 34.03 -17.19
C LEU A 251 -22.06 32.85 -16.48
N ARG A 252 -21.96 31.74 -17.12
CA ARG A 252 -21.29 30.50 -16.57
C ARG A 252 -19.84 30.46 -17.00
N LEU A 253 -19.02 29.76 -16.22
CA LEU A 253 -17.58 29.60 -16.54
C LEU A 253 -17.39 28.89 -17.90
N GLY A 254 -18.22 27.90 -18.20
CA GLY A 254 -18.21 27.20 -19.50
C GLY A 254 -18.56 28.06 -20.72
N ASP A 255 -19.22 29.25 -20.51
CA ASP A 255 -19.54 30.16 -21.61
C ASP A 255 -18.32 31.02 -22.02
N VAL A 256 -17.30 31.12 -21.16
CA VAL A 256 -16.15 32.01 -21.31
C VAL A 256 -14.79 31.30 -21.29
N ALA A 257 -14.76 30.03 -20.88
CA ALA A 257 -13.56 29.23 -20.74
C ALA A 257 -13.72 27.86 -21.38
N ASP A 258 -12.66 27.36 -22.01
CA ASP A 258 -12.52 25.95 -22.36
C ASP A 258 -12.05 25.19 -21.13
N ILE A 259 -12.87 24.22 -20.69
CA ILE A 259 -12.62 23.44 -19.47
C ILE A 259 -12.39 22.00 -19.87
N SER A 260 -11.16 21.54 -19.67
CA SER A 260 -10.77 20.17 -20.05
C SER A 260 -9.96 19.48 -18.96
N LEU A 261 -10.14 18.16 -18.89
CA LEU A 261 -9.29 17.31 -18.05
C LEU A 261 -8.05 16.96 -18.87
N ARG A 262 -6.88 17.37 -18.39
CA ARG A 262 -5.60 17.09 -19.07
C ARG A 262 -4.53 16.60 -18.09
N PRO A 263 -3.48 15.94 -18.60
CA PRO A 263 -2.31 15.66 -17.80
C PRO A 263 -1.69 16.95 -17.28
N LYS A 264 -1.32 16.96 -16.00
CA LYS A 264 -0.63 18.11 -15.41
C LYS A 264 0.72 18.31 -16.09
N GLU A 265 1.03 19.52 -16.47
CA GLU A 265 2.34 19.91 -17.02
C GLU A 265 3.47 19.69 -15.97
N ASP A 266 4.71 19.57 -16.42
CA ASP A 266 5.93 19.42 -15.59
C ASP A 266 5.99 18.11 -14.74
N GLN A 267 5.42 17.00 -15.24
CA GLN A 267 5.56 15.71 -14.59
C GLN A 267 6.56 14.79 -15.30
N SER A 268 7.20 13.94 -14.50
CA SER A 268 8.08 12.91 -15.04
C SER A 268 7.29 11.90 -15.88
N THR A 269 7.57 11.85 -17.16
CA THR A 269 7.04 10.85 -18.09
C THR A 269 8.05 9.74 -18.31
N ILE A 270 7.57 8.54 -18.57
CA ILE A 270 8.41 7.41 -18.99
C ILE A 270 8.17 7.16 -20.48
N GLN A 271 9.26 6.84 -21.16
CA GLN A 271 9.21 6.37 -22.54
C GLN A 271 9.93 5.02 -22.65
N TYR A 272 9.40 4.14 -23.46
CA TYR A 272 10.01 2.87 -23.81
C TYR A 272 10.08 2.78 -25.34
N GLU A 273 11.28 2.64 -25.87
CA GLU A 273 11.53 2.63 -27.33
C GLU A 273 10.91 3.82 -28.08
N GLY A 274 10.93 5.01 -27.46
CA GLY A 274 10.36 6.22 -28.03
C GLY A 274 8.85 6.37 -27.90
N LYS A 275 8.15 5.39 -27.29
CA LYS A 275 6.72 5.39 -27.04
C LYS A 275 6.42 5.78 -25.60
N PRO A 276 5.33 6.49 -25.32
CA PRO A 276 4.92 6.74 -23.96
C PRO A 276 4.64 5.43 -23.20
N ALA A 277 5.01 5.40 -21.95
CA ALA A 277 4.85 4.22 -21.12
C ALA A 277 4.46 4.57 -19.69
N ILE A 278 3.70 3.68 -19.04
CA ILE A 278 3.33 3.74 -17.64
C ILE A 278 3.80 2.46 -16.96
N GLN A 279 4.52 2.62 -15.87
CA GLN A 279 5.06 1.53 -15.08
C GLN A 279 4.18 1.27 -13.86
N LEU A 280 3.77 0.02 -13.70
CA LEU A 280 3.04 -0.51 -12.54
C LEU A 280 4.00 -1.37 -11.72
N VAL A 281 4.43 -0.88 -10.59
CA VAL A 281 5.24 -1.65 -9.63
C VAL A 281 4.29 -2.43 -8.74
N ILE A 282 4.27 -3.74 -8.89
CA ILE A 282 3.42 -4.65 -8.13
C ILE A 282 4.10 -4.96 -6.80
N MET A 283 3.42 -4.63 -5.73
CA MET A 283 3.97 -4.74 -4.38
C MET A 283 3.11 -5.64 -3.51
N ARG A 284 3.76 -6.38 -2.62
CA ARG A 284 3.14 -7.16 -1.56
C ARG A 284 3.31 -6.51 -0.20
N SER A 285 2.40 -6.74 0.71
CA SER A 285 2.56 -6.44 2.12
C SER A 285 3.31 -7.57 2.85
N LYS A 286 3.69 -7.32 4.10
CA LYS A 286 4.34 -8.29 4.99
C LYS A 286 3.61 -9.65 5.06
N ASN A 287 2.28 -9.62 5.05
CA ASN A 287 1.46 -10.82 5.25
C ASN A 287 1.18 -11.61 3.96
N ASP A 288 1.60 -11.09 2.80
CA ASP A 288 1.33 -11.74 1.52
C ASP A 288 2.48 -12.65 1.09
N ASP A 289 2.14 -13.67 0.31
CA ASP A 289 3.13 -14.58 -0.29
C ASP A 289 3.64 -14.04 -1.63
N THR A 290 4.96 -13.92 -1.76
CA THR A 290 5.61 -13.38 -2.98
C THR A 290 5.28 -14.20 -4.22
N ILE A 291 5.27 -15.54 -4.12
CA ILE A 291 5.07 -16.43 -5.27
C ILE A 291 3.59 -16.39 -5.70
N LYS A 292 2.66 -16.34 -4.75
CA LYS A 292 1.23 -16.20 -5.04
C LYS A 292 0.93 -14.85 -5.70
N THR A 293 1.50 -13.76 -5.18
CA THR A 293 1.38 -12.42 -5.77
C THR A 293 1.91 -12.38 -7.20
N ALA A 294 3.09 -12.98 -7.43
CA ALA A 294 3.66 -13.11 -8.78
C ALA A 294 2.79 -13.95 -9.73
N ALA A 295 2.19 -15.03 -9.23
CA ALA A 295 1.28 -15.85 -10.01
C ALA A 295 0.01 -15.10 -10.42
N ILE A 296 -0.55 -14.27 -9.54
CA ILE A 296 -1.69 -13.39 -9.84
C ILE A 296 -1.31 -12.38 -10.92
N MET A 297 -0.16 -11.70 -10.76
CA MET A 297 0.35 -10.74 -11.75
C MET A 297 0.53 -11.38 -13.12
N ASN A 298 1.25 -12.49 -13.21
CA ASN A 298 1.52 -13.16 -14.48
C ASN A 298 0.25 -13.67 -15.16
N LYS A 299 -0.67 -14.27 -14.40
CA LYS A 299 -1.96 -14.69 -14.93
C LYS A 299 -2.76 -13.50 -15.48
N TRP A 300 -2.77 -12.40 -14.73
CA TRP A 300 -3.44 -11.17 -15.18
C TRP A 300 -2.83 -10.64 -16.48
N VAL A 301 -1.49 -10.59 -16.59
CA VAL A 301 -0.80 -10.11 -17.79
C VAL A 301 -1.17 -10.97 -19.03
N VAL A 302 -1.20 -12.30 -18.88
CA VAL A 302 -1.60 -13.21 -19.97
C VAL A 302 -3.05 -12.95 -20.40
N ASP A 303 -3.95 -12.73 -19.45
CA ASP A 303 -5.36 -12.44 -19.73
C ASP A 303 -5.55 -11.04 -20.30
N ALA A 304 -4.80 -10.04 -19.81
CA ALA A 304 -4.84 -8.66 -20.27
C ALA A 304 -4.33 -8.50 -21.70
N ARG A 305 -3.27 -9.22 -22.10
CA ARG A 305 -2.76 -9.24 -23.49
C ARG A 305 -3.81 -9.65 -24.51
N LYS A 306 -4.83 -10.44 -24.13
CA LYS A 306 -5.91 -10.87 -25.00
C LYS A 306 -7.05 -9.85 -25.12
N ARG A 307 -7.17 -8.97 -24.12
CA ARG A 307 -8.29 -8.02 -23.99
C ARG A 307 -7.92 -6.59 -24.37
N PHE A 308 -6.66 -6.23 -24.19
CA PHE A 308 -6.16 -4.89 -24.51
C PHE A 308 -6.05 -4.71 -26.04
N PRO A 309 -6.16 -3.48 -26.53
CA PRO A 309 -5.96 -3.17 -27.94
C PRO A 309 -4.63 -3.68 -28.47
N GLN A 310 -4.55 -4.04 -29.76
CA GLN A 310 -3.34 -4.61 -30.36
C GLN A 310 -2.13 -3.66 -30.40
N ASN A 311 -2.37 -2.36 -30.31
CA ASN A 311 -1.32 -1.33 -30.23
C ASN A 311 -0.74 -1.18 -28.81
N VAL A 312 -1.29 -1.89 -27.82
CA VAL A 312 -0.82 -1.83 -26.41
C VAL A 312 0.05 -3.04 -26.14
N GLU A 313 1.26 -2.77 -25.70
CA GLU A 313 2.21 -3.80 -25.28
C GLU A 313 2.34 -3.85 -23.75
N LEU A 314 2.34 -5.07 -23.20
CA LEU A 314 2.56 -5.33 -21.79
C LEU A 314 3.89 -6.05 -21.61
N ILE A 315 4.84 -5.40 -20.94
CA ILE A 315 6.18 -5.94 -20.69
C ILE A 315 6.33 -6.16 -19.20
N VAL A 316 6.75 -7.37 -18.80
CA VAL A 316 7.04 -7.72 -17.41
C VAL A 316 8.54 -7.72 -17.22
N TYR A 317 9.01 -7.06 -16.17
CA TYR A 317 10.42 -7.00 -15.82
C TYR A 317 10.62 -6.78 -14.32
N ASP A 318 11.88 -6.75 -13.85
CA ASP A 318 12.25 -6.70 -12.41
C ASP A 318 11.52 -7.79 -11.59
N GLU A 319 11.43 -8.99 -12.15
CA GLU A 319 10.73 -10.14 -11.56
C GLU A 319 11.57 -10.75 -10.42
N ARG A 320 11.62 -10.09 -9.27
CA ARG A 320 12.42 -10.51 -8.11
C ARG A 320 12.02 -11.88 -7.58
N TRP A 321 10.77 -12.25 -7.72
CA TRP A 321 10.26 -13.57 -7.35
C TRP A 321 10.96 -14.74 -8.08
N LEU A 322 11.51 -14.50 -9.29
CA LEU A 322 12.27 -15.53 -10.02
C LEU A 322 13.51 -15.95 -9.26
N LEU A 323 14.22 -15.01 -8.62
CA LEU A 323 15.39 -15.31 -7.80
C LEU A 323 15.00 -16.16 -6.60
N LEU A 324 13.88 -15.85 -5.97
CA LEU A 324 13.35 -16.62 -4.84
C LEU A 324 12.96 -18.04 -5.29
N LYS A 325 12.22 -18.15 -6.38
CA LYS A 325 11.83 -19.45 -6.96
C LYS A 325 13.05 -20.28 -7.34
N ALA A 326 14.07 -19.68 -7.96
CA ALA A 326 15.29 -20.36 -8.32
C ALA A 326 16.02 -20.92 -7.08
N ARG A 327 16.10 -20.13 -5.99
CA ARG A 327 16.71 -20.58 -4.72
C ARG A 327 15.92 -21.73 -4.10
N ILE A 328 14.60 -21.63 -4.04
CA ILE A 328 13.75 -22.71 -3.50
C ILE A 328 13.93 -23.98 -4.33
N THR A 329 13.88 -23.87 -5.65
CA THR A 329 14.07 -25.01 -6.54
C THR A 329 15.44 -25.66 -6.35
N LEU A 330 16.50 -24.86 -6.22
CA LEU A 330 17.87 -25.34 -5.97
C LEU A 330 17.94 -26.08 -4.62
N LEU A 331 17.35 -25.53 -3.56
CA LEU A 331 17.33 -26.18 -2.24
C LEU A 331 16.56 -27.49 -2.26
N ILE A 332 15.40 -27.54 -2.92
CA ILE A 332 14.61 -28.76 -3.05
C ILE A 332 15.37 -29.82 -3.84
N ASN A 333 15.97 -29.46 -4.97
CA ASN A 333 16.73 -30.38 -5.80
C ASN A 333 17.95 -30.93 -5.05
N ASN A 334 18.72 -30.06 -4.40
CA ASN A 334 19.90 -30.49 -3.61
C ASN A 334 19.48 -31.38 -2.44
N GLY A 335 18.40 -31.03 -1.75
CA GLY A 335 17.82 -31.85 -0.68
C GLY A 335 17.37 -33.22 -1.19
N ALA A 336 16.69 -33.27 -2.33
CA ALA A 336 16.23 -34.49 -2.95
C ALA A 336 17.38 -35.40 -3.39
N TYR A 337 18.39 -34.84 -4.06
CA TYR A 337 19.58 -35.60 -4.45
C TYR A 337 20.36 -36.07 -3.23
N GLY A 338 20.58 -35.26 -2.23
CA GLY A 338 21.20 -35.64 -0.97
C GLY A 338 20.46 -36.77 -0.26
N LEU A 339 19.13 -36.65 -0.17
CA LEU A 339 18.30 -37.71 0.40
C LEU A 339 18.41 -39.01 -0.39
N LEU A 340 18.31 -38.95 -1.72
CA LEU A 340 18.43 -40.10 -2.59
C LEU A 340 19.79 -40.81 -2.39
N PHE A 341 20.87 -40.03 -2.30
CA PHE A 341 22.20 -40.57 -2.06
C PHE A 341 22.30 -41.27 -0.69
N VAL A 342 21.81 -40.61 0.37
CA VAL A 342 21.81 -41.19 1.73
C VAL A 342 20.95 -42.44 1.79
N VAL A 343 19.75 -42.43 1.18
CA VAL A 343 18.88 -43.61 1.10
C VAL A 343 19.58 -44.75 0.35
N GLY A 344 20.25 -44.47 -0.77
CA GLY A 344 21.01 -45.46 -1.52
C GLY A 344 22.10 -46.13 -0.67
N LEU A 345 22.87 -45.32 0.08
CA LEU A 345 23.88 -45.85 1.01
C LEU A 345 23.23 -46.69 2.13
N LEU A 346 22.12 -46.21 2.71
CA LEU A 346 21.43 -46.98 3.75
C LEU A 346 20.96 -48.36 3.24
N PHE A 347 20.42 -48.44 2.04
CA PHE A 347 20.00 -49.72 1.44
C PHE A 347 21.18 -50.60 1.07
N MET A 348 22.36 -50.05 0.82
CA MET A 348 23.56 -50.81 0.53
C MET A 348 24.16 -51.46 1.79
N PHE A 349 24.12 -50.77 2.94
CA PHE A 349 24.77 -51.22 4.16
C PHE A 349 23.81 -51.79 5.22
N LEU A 350 22.50 -51.48 5.17
CA LEU A 350 21.52 -51.93 6.15
C LEU A 350 20.46 -52.83 5.52
N ASN A 351 19.84 -53.62 6.40
CA ASN A 351 18.70 -54.44 5.99
C ASN A 351 17.56 -53.54 5.49
N SER A 352 16.96 -53.85 4.36
CA SER A 352 15.97 -52.98 3.67
C SER A 352 14.85 -52.47 4.56
N ARG A 353 14.38 -53.27 5.54
CA ARG A 353 13.38 -52.81 6.53
C ARG A 353 13.91 -51.72 7.42
N VAL A 354 15.14 -51.83 7.92
CA VAL A 354 15.76 -50.85 8.79
C VAL A 354 16.09 -49.59 7.98
N ALA A 355 16.68 -49.76 6.77
CA ALA A 355 16.96 -48.68 5.86
C ALA A 355 15.75 -47.81 5.53
N PHE A 356 14.60 -48.45 5.26
CA PHE A 356 13.33 -47.74 4.98
C PHE A 356 12.89 -46.86 6.16
N TRP A 357 12.86 -47.40 7.39
CA TRP A 357 12.42 -46.63 8.55
C TRP A 357 13.37 -45.52 8.94
N VAL A 358 14.68 -45.72 8.78
CA VAL A 358 15.68 -44.68 9.02
C VAL A 358 15.53 -43.57 7.94
N ALA A 359 15.38 -43.96 6.68
CA ALA A 359 15.19 -43.04 5.58
C ALA A 359 13.91 -42.18 5.76
N MET A 360 12.82 -42.75 6.26
CA MET A 360 11.57 -42.02 6.56
C MET A 360 11.70 -41.03 7.71
N GLY A 361 12.68 -41.20 8.59
CA GLY A 361 12.98 -40.24 9.66
C GLY A 361 13.41 -38.87 9.16
N ILE A 362 14.11 -38.81 8.01
CA ILE A 362 14.59 -37.53 7.44
C ILE A 362 13.44 -36.64 6.98
N PRO A 363 12.54 -37.08 6.08
CA PRO A 363 11.39 -36.25 5.70
C PRO A 363 10.44 -35.98 6.87
N ALA A 364 10.30 -36.92 7.83
CA ALA A 364 9.50 -36.68 9.02
C ALA A 364 10.04 -35.53 9.87
N SER A 365 11.35 -35.46 10.08
CA SER A 365 11.97 -34.36 10.84
C SER A 365 11.86 -33.02 10.14
N LEU A 366 12.03 -32.98 8.80
CA LEU A 366 11.85 -31.76 8.01
C LEU A 366 10.41 -31.27 8.07
N LEU A 367 9.43 -32.16 7.91
CA LEU A 367 8.00 -31.81 8.01
C LEU A 367 7.66 -31.38 9.44
N ALA A 368 8.17 -32.05 10.46
CA ALA A 368 8.01 -31.61 11.84
C ALA A 368 8.50 -30.19 12.07
N THR A 369 9.65 -29.84 11.51
CA THR A 369 10.22 -28.49 11.60
C THR A 369 9.28 -27.45 10.97
N TRP A 370 8.75 -27.70 9.78
CA TRP A 370 7.77 -26.80 9.15
C TRP A 370 6.48 -26.67 9.95
N GLY A 371 6.01 -27.76 10.54
CA GLY A 371 4.85 -27.73 11.44
C GLY A 371 5.13 -26.84 12.67
N VAL A 372 6.28 -27.04 13.31
CA VAL A 372 6.70 -26.23 14.47
C VAL A 372 6.86 -24.75 14.09
N MET A 373 7.49 -24.45 12.96
CA MET A 373 7.63 -23.07 12.48
C MET A 373 6.27 -22.39 12.28
N TYR A 374 5.27 -23.12 11.78
CA TYR A 374 3.94 -22.56 11.62
C TYR A 374 3.24 -22.26 12.96
N PHE A 375 3.44 -23.09 14.00
CA PHE A 375 2.79 -22.92 15.29
C PHE A 375 3.51 -21.92 16.22
N ILE A 376 4.78 -21.67 15.99
CA ILE A 376 5.56 -20.71 16.81
C ILE A 376 5.60 -19.31 16.16
N GLY A 377 5.33 -19.15 14.88
CA GLY A 377 5.33 -17.91 14.11
C GLY A 377 6.47 -17.86 13.14
#